data_8f5f58e1ac4238cc4c1c86cabe31f6e2
#
_entry.id   8f5f58e1ac4238cc4c1c86cabe31f6e2
#
_cell.length_a   1.000
_cell.length_b   1.000
_cell.length_c   1.000
_cell.angle_alpha   90.00
_cell.angle_beta   90.00
_cell.angle_gamma   90.00
#
_symmetry.space_group_name_H-M   'P 1'
#
loop_
_entity.id
_entity.type
_entity.pdbx_description
1 polymer ?
#
loop_
_entity_poly.entity_id
_entity_poly.type
_entity_poly.pdbx_seq_one_letter_code
_entity_poly.pdbx_strand_id
1 'polypeptide(L)'
;MSATETADARSGWAALFRDAFNQSRNAMVLLDDDRCHVEVNGAYVQLLGYRPSELVGHPVREFRADGGAVSSERWHAALQHKQFTGVIELRRADASVISVEYAGHPEVVTGQHLVLFVALRVGRPGRVLQAETPSAGPRPELSAREVDVVKLLALGYSGPEVAEELRIAHNTVRTHTRNAMTKTGARSRAQLVAMSLAECLYWPDPF
;
A
#
# COMPACT_ATOMS: atom_id res chain seq x y z
N MET A 1 27.84 19.42 -3.67
CA MET A 1 27.37 18.19 -3.03
C MET A 1 28.14 17.03 -3.63
N SER A 2 28.88 16.30 -2.79
CA SER A 2 29.73 15.19 -3.22
C SER A 2 28.91 13.93 -3.47
N ALA A 3 29.33 13.09 -4.41
CA ALA A 3 28.69 11.79 -4.71
C ALA A 3 28.56 10.88 -3.46
N THR A 4 29.41 11.09 -2.46
CA THR A 4 29.41 10.36 -1.19
C THR A 4 28.21 10.77 -0.29
N GLU A 5 27.83 12.04 -0.24
CA GLU A 5 26.66 12.52 0.53
C GLU A 5 25.35 12.00 -0.05
N THR A 6 25.28 11.89 -1.38
CA THR A 6 24.08 11.36 -2.06
C THR A 6 23.92 9.85 -1.85
N ALA A 7 25.02 9.10 -1.74
CA ALA A 7 25.00 7.67 -1.45
C ALA A 7 24.58 7.39 0.01
N ASP A 8 25.03 8.21 0.94
CA ASP A 8 24.72 8.08 2.38
C ASP A 8 23.24 8.44 2.66
N ALA A 9 22.74 9.50 2.02
CA ALA A 9 21.32 9.85 2.07
C ALA A 9 20.42 8.74 1.51
N ARG A 10 20.77 8.14 0.36
CA ARG A 10 20.03 7.01 -0.21
C ARG A 10 20.03 5.77 0.68
N SER A 11 21.14 5.50 1.38
CA SER A 11 21.23 4.42 2.36
C SER A 11 20.30 4.68 3.55
N GLY A 12 20.23 5.90 4.03
CA GLY A 12 19.34 6.32 5.12
C GLY A 12 17.86 6.19 4.75
N TRP A 13 17.48 6.57 3.54
CA TRP A 13 16.11 6.43 3.03
C TRP A 13 15.69 4.96 2.86
N ALA A 14 16.57 4.11 2.34
CA ALA A 14 16.29 2.69 2.21
C ALA A 14 16.09 2.01 3.58
N ALA A 15 16.86 2.41 4.59
CA ALA A 15 16.68 1.94 5.96
C ALA A 15 15.34 2.40 6.55
N LEU A 16 15.02 3.69 6.39
CA LEU A 16 13.75 4.26 6.87
C LEU A 16 12.53 3.61 6.22
N PHE A 17 12.58 3.38 4.90
CA PHE A 17 11.52 2.66 4.18
C PHE A 17 11.36 1.24 4.71
N ARG A 18 12.46 0.52 4.89
CA ARG A 18 12.44 -0.86 5.42
C ARG A 18 11.85 -0.89 6.82
N ASP A 19 12.20 0.07 7.66
CA ASP A 19 11.65 0.17 9.00
C ASP A 19 10.15 0.47 8.97
N ALA A 20 9.71 1.44 8.16
CA ALA A 20 8.29 1.76 7.99
C ALA A 20 7.50 0.57 7.41
N PHE A 21 8.05 -0.13 6.43
CA PHE A 21 7.45 -1.32 5.84
C PHE A 21 7.29 -2.43 6.89
N ASN A 22 8.34 -2.72 7.66
CA ASN A 22 8.32 -3.80 8.65
C ASN A 22 7.51 -3.46 9.91
N GLN A 23 7.47 -2.19 10.33
CA GLN A 23 6.72 -1.76 11.51
C GLN A 23 5.24 -1.50 11.21
N SER A 24 4.87 -1.39 9.93
CA SER A 24 3.47 -1.14 9.56
C SER A 24 2.57 -2.31 9.95
N ARG A 25 1.43 -1.99 10.54
CA ARG A 25 0.34 -2.94 10.81
C ARG A 25 -0.52 -3.23 9.57
N ASN A 26 -0.35 -2.46 8.49
CA ASN A 26 -0.96 -2.78 7.21
C ASN A 26 -0.17 -3.92 6.57
N ALA A 27 -0.87 -4.89 6.00
CA ALA A 27 -0.24 -5.96 5.25
C ALA A 27 0.36 -5.38 3.96
N MET A 28 1.67 -5.52 3.79
CA MET A 28 2.40 -4.97 2.66
C MET A 28 3.28 -6.04 2.02
N VAL A 29 3.40 -5.97 0.70
CA VAL A 29 4.22 -6.87 -0.10
C VAL A 29 4.85 -6.12 -1.27
N LEU A 30 6.10 -6.44 -1.59
CA LEU A 30 6.77 -6.04 -2.81
C LEU A 30 6.73 -7.20 -3.80
N LEU A 31 6.25 -6.93 -5.01
CA LEU A 31 6.23 -7.87 -6.12
C LEU A 31 7.14 -7.39 -7.25
N ASP A 32 7.76 -8.33 -7.95
CA ASP A 32 8.47 -8.07 -9.20
C ASP A 32 7.56 -8.09 -10.43
N ASP A 33 8.15 -7.94 -11.62
CA ASP A 33 7.44 -7.96 -12.91
C ASP A 33 6.73 -9.30 -13.17
N ASP A 34 7.24 -10.40 -12.64
CA ASP A 34 6.65 -11.74 -12.74
C ASP A 34 5.60 -11.98 -11.65
N ARG A 35 5.33 -10.97 -10.82
CA ARG A 35 4.39 -11.02 -9.69
C ARG A 35 4.81 -11.99 -8.60
N CYS A 36 6.10 -12.26 -8.50
CA CYS A 36 6.66 -13.02 -7.39
C CYS A 36 6.89 -12.11 -6.19
N HIS A 37 6.69 -12.64 -5.00
CA HIS A 37 6.96 -11.94 -3.76
C HIS A 37 8.46 -11.71 -3.60
N VAL A 38 8.89 -10.46 -3.61
CA VAL A 38 10.28 -10.06 -3.35
C VAL A 38 10.50 -9.86 -1.86
N GLU A 39 9.56 -9.18 -1.21
CA GLU A 39 9.61 -8.93 0.24
C GLU A 39 8.19 -8.85 0.80
N VAL A 40 8.00 -9.32 2.03
CA VAL A 40 6.71 -9.32 2.75
C VAL A 40 6.92 -8.80 4.16
N ASN A 41 6.02 -7.95 4.66
CA ASN A 41 6.11 -7.51 6.05
C ASN A 41 5.40 -8.46 7.02
N GLY A 42 5.65 -8.27 8.32
CA GLY A 42 5.05 -9.10 9.36
C GLY A 42 3.52 -9.13 9.35
N ALA A 43 2.87 -8.02 8.99
CA ALA A 43 1.42 -7.96 8.90
C ALA A 43 0.86 -8.78 7.71
N TYR A 44 1.58 -8.85 6.59
CA TYR A 44 1.20 -9.69 5.45
C TYR A 44 1.35 -11.19 5.79
N VAL A 45 2.43 -11.55 6.48
CA VAL A 45 2.66 -12.90 7.02
C VAL A 45 1.52 -13.32 7.96
N GLN A 46 1.14 -12.44 8.89
CA GLN A 46 0.01 -12.70 9.80
C GLN A 46 -1.33 -12.78 9.07
N LEU A 47 -1.53 -11.95 8.04
CA LEU A 47 -2.76 -11.95 7.25
C LEU A 47 -2.98 -13.28 6.56
N LEU A 48 -1.93 -13.86 5.96
CA LEU A 48 -2.01 -15.11 5.19
C LEU A 48 -1.69 -16.35 6.00
N GLY A 49 -0.90 -16.22 7.06
CA GLY A 49 -0.51 -17.34 7.95
C GLY A 49 0.61 -18.23 7.42
N TYR A 50 1.21 -17.92 6.26
CA TYR A 50 2.38 -18.60 5.73
C TYR A 50 3.66 -18.07 6.36
N ARG A 51 4.73 -18.87 6.38
CA ARG A 51 6.07 -18.38 6.72
C ARG A 51 6.63 -17.50 5.59
N PRO A 52 7.50 -16.53 5.88
CA PRO A 52 8.12 -15.70 4.83
C PRO A 52 8.80 -16.52 3.71
N SER A 53 9.45 -17.65 4.08
CA SER A 53 10.11 -18.55 3.12
C SER A 53 9.14 -19.30 2.19
N GLU A 54 7.87 -19.35 2.51
CA GLU A 54 6.82 -19.96 1.68
C GLU A 54 6.19 -18.92 0.72
N LEU A 55 6.43 -17.65 0.97
CA LEU A 55 5.91 -16.54 0.18
C LEU A 55 6.98 -15.98 -0.77
N VAL A 56 8.15 -15.63 -0.24
CA VAL A 56 9.22 -14.99 -1.02
C VAL A 56 9.71 -15.93 -2.13
N GLY A 57 9.80 -15.39 -3.34
CA GLY A 57 10.14 -16.12 -4.56
C GLY A 57 8.97 -16.83 -5.23
N HIS A 58 7.81 -16.89 -4.57
CA HIS A 58 6.60 -17.52 -5.11
C HIS A 58 5.64 -16.50 -5.72
N PRO A 59 5.03 -16.78 -6.87
CA PRO A 59 4.10 -15.86 -7.50
C PRO A 59 2.75 -15.81 -6.77
N VAL A 60 2.15 -14.62 -6.71
CA VAL A 60 0.87 -14.36 -6.03
C VAL A 60 -0.25 -15.33 -6.49
N ARG A 61 -0.22 -15.78 -7.76
CA ARG A 61 -1.25 -16.69 -8.29
C ARG A 61 -1.38 -18.00 -7.49
N GLU A 62 -0.31 -18.47 -6.85
CA GLU A 62 -0.33 -19.70 -6.05
C GLU A 62 -1.18 -19.55 -4.77
N PHE A 63 -1.32 -18.32 -4.30
CA PHE A 63 -2.08 -17.98 -3.10
C PHE A 63 -3.49 -17.46 -3.41
N ARG A 64 -3.88 -17.38 -4.69
CA ARG A 64 -5.24 -16.98 -5.07
C ARG A 64 -6.23 -18.11 -4.86
N ALA A 65 -7.41 -17.77 -4.32
CA ALA A 65 -8.46 -18.76 -4.11
C ALA A 65 -9.09 -19.25 -5.42
N ASP A 66 -9.15 -18.37 -6.43
CA ASP A 66 -9.71 -18.66 -7.75
C ASP A 66 -8.71 -19.35 -8.71
N GLY A 67 -7.45 -19.51 -8.30
CA GLY A 67 -6.37 -20.05 -9.14
C GLY A 67 -6.07 -19.21 -10.39
N GLY A 68 -6.74 -18.06 -10.54
CA GLY A 68 -6.66 -17.21 -11.71
C GLY A 68 -5.34 -16.43 -11.78
N ALA A 69 -4.74 -16.38 -12.96
CA ALA A 69 -3.65 -15.44 -13.23
C ALA A 69 -4.22 -14.13 -13.81
N VAL A 70 -3.77 -13.00 -13.31
CA VAL A 70 -3.96 -11.74 -14.03
C VAL A 70 -3.21 -11.87 -15.35
N SER A 71 -3.86 -11.59 -16.49
CA SER A 71 -3.18 -11.66 -17.79
C SER A 71 -1.98 -10.71 -17.81
N SER A 72 -0.91 -11.09 -18.52
CA SER A 72 0.28 -10.24 -18.65
C SER A 72 -0.07 -8.88 -19.24
N GLU A 73 -1.02 -8.79 -20.16
CA GLU A 73 -1.49 -7.53 -20.72
C GLU A 73 -2.12 -6.61 -19.67
N ARG A 74 -2.98 -7.15 -18.81
CA ARG A 74 -3.59 -6.38 -17.71
C ARG A 74 -2.55 -5.96 -16.67
N TRP A 75 -1.55 -6.78 -16.43
CA TRP A 75 -0.45 -6.44 -15.54
C TRP A 75 0.39 -5.30 -16.11
N HIS A 76 0.83 -5.40 -17.38
CA HIS A 76 1.58 -4.33 -18.04
C HIS A 76 0.78 -3.04 -18.16
N ALA A 77 -0.53 -3.13 -18.45
CA ALA A 77 -1.39 -1.96 -18.43
C ALA A 77 -1.47 -1.32 -17.03
N ALA A 78 -1.53 -2.13 -15.97
CA ALA A 78 -1.53 -1.63 -14.59
C ALA A 78 -0.20 -0.95 -14.22
N LEU A 79 0.94 -1.46 -14.70
CA LEU A 79 2.26 -0.84 -14.48
C LEU A 79 2.40 0.53 -15.15
N GLN A 80 1.68 0.77 -16.26
CA GLN A 80 1.63 2.09 -16.90
C GLN A 80 0.82 3.12 -16.09
N HIS A 81 -0.04 2.68 -15.19
CA HIS A 81 -0.78 3.54 -14.29
C HIS A 81 -0.01 3.68 -12.98
N LYS A 82 0.25 4.91 -12.55
CA LYS A 82 1.00 5.18 -11.30
C LYS A 82 0.37 4.55 -10.05
N GLN A 83 -0.90 4.17 -10.13
CA GLN A 83 -1.62 3.56 -9.00
C GLN A 83 -2.79 2.73 -9.53
N PHE A 84 -3.02 1.58 -8.93
CA PHE A 84 -4.17 0.73 -9.24
C PHE A 84 -4.70 0.06 -7.97
N THR A 85 -5.99 -0.23 -7.96
CA THR A 85 -6.68 -0.85 -6.82
C THR A 85 -7.53 -2.01 -7.29
N GLY A 86 -7.85 -2.91 -6.38
CA GLY A 86 -8.73 -4.03 -6.66
C GLY A 86 -9.10 -4.80 -5.40
N VAL A 87 -9.86 -5.86 -5.62
CA VAL A 87 -10.17 -6.86 -4.59
C VAL A 87 -9.69 -8.21 -5.11
N ILE A 88 -9.06 -8.97 -4.24
CA ILE A 88 -8.55 -10.31 -4.52
C ILE A 88 -8.96 -11.26 -3.39
N GLU A 89 -9.28 -12.49 -3.75
CA GLU A 89 -9.48 -13.57 -2.79
C GLU A 89 -8.19 -14.37 -2.67
N LEU A 90 -7.66 -14.41 -1.44
CA LEU A 90 -6.43 -15.13 -1.13
C LEU A 90 -6.72 -16.31 -0.22
N ARG A 91 -6.02 -17.41 -0.47
CA ARG A 91 -6.04 -18.61 0.38
C ARG A 91 -4.98 -18.49 1.45
N ARG A 92 -5.37 -18.71 2.69
CA ARG A 92 -4.48 -18.72 3.84
C ARG A 92 -3.85 -20.11 4.04
N ALA A 93 -2.82 -20.16 4.88
CA ALA A 93 -2.15 -21.41 5.23
C ALA A 93 -3.08 -22.45 5.91
N ASP A 94 -4.14 -21.98 6.58
CA ASP A 94 -5.20 -22.83 7.17
C ASP A 94 -6.29 -23.23 6.16
N ALA A 95 -6.05 -23.04 4.86
CA ALA A 95 -6.97 -23.25 3.74
C ALA A 95 -8.22 -22.34 3.73
N SER A 96 -8.41 -21.46 4.69
CA SER A 96 -9.48 -20.47 4.66
C SER A 96 -9.24 -19.43 3.54
N VAL A 97 -10.32 -18.83 3.06
CA VAL A 97 -10.26 -17.78 2.03
C VAL A 97 -10.59 -16.45 2.66
N ILE A 98 -9.80 -15.43 2.32
CA ILE A 98 -10.05 -14.04 2.73
C ILE A 98 -10.18 -13.14 1.52
N SER A 99 -11.11 -12.20 1.58
CA SER A 99 -11.22 -11.11 0.61
C SER A 99 -10.37 -9.93 1.08
N VAL A 100 -9.48 -9.48 0.21
CA VAL A 100 -8.51 -8.42 0.47
C VAL A 100 -8.68 -7.31 -0.55
N GLU A 101 -8.93 -6.10 -0.09
CA GLU A 101 -8.79 -4.90 -0.90
C GLU A 101 -7.31 -4.52 -0.97
N TYR A 102 -6.81 -4.25 -2.16
CA TYR A 102 -5.42 -3.85 -2.34
C TYR A 102 -5.29 -2.54 -3.13
N ALA A 103 -4.20 -1.85 -2.87
CA ALA A 103 -3.70 -0.78 -3.72
C ALA A 103 -2.26 -1.09 -4.09
N GLY A 104 -1.92 -0.93 -5.37
CA GLY A 104 -0.58 -1.11 -5.90
C GLY A 104 0.02 0.20 -6.38
N HIS A 105 1.32 0.38 -6.12
CA HIS A 105 2.10 1.50 -6.60
C HIS A 105 3.39 0.97 -7.24
N PRO A 106 3.56 1.10 -8.57
CA PRO A 106 4.77 0.67 -9.25
C PRO A 106 5.91 1.66 -9.05
N GLU A 107 7.10 1.15 -8.80
CA GLU A 107 8.33 1.90 -8.63
C GLU A 107 9.50 1.23 -9.36
N VAL A 108 10.50 2.03 -9.71
CA VAL A 108 11.76 1.52 -10.25
C VAL A 108 12.85 1.69 -9.20
N VAL A 109 13.27 0.61 -8.59
CA VAL A 109 14.30 0.60 -7.56
C VAL A 109 15.54 -0.08 -8.10
N THR A 110 16.68 0.64 -8.16
CA THR A 110 17.97 0.13 -8.68
C THR A 110 17.87 -0.55 -10.04
N GLY A 111 16.99 -0.04 -10.93
CA GLY A 111 16.78 -0.59 -12.27
C GLY A 111 15.83 -1.81 -12.32
N GLN A 112 15.29 -2.26 -11.21
CA GLN A 112 14.26 -3.27 -11.15
C GLN A 112 12.89 -2.61 -10.98
N HIS A 113 11.89 -3.08 -11.71
CA HIS A 113 10.52 -2.70 -11.51
C HIS A 113 9.97 -3.49 -10.32
N LEU A 114 9.55 -2.78 -9.31
CA LEU A 114 8.89 -3.36 -8.14
C LEU A 114 7.52 -2.71 -7.95
N VAL A 115 6.58 -3.46 -7.43
CA VAL A 115 5.26 -2.93 -7.10
C VAL A 115 5.03 -3.12 -5.61
N LEU A 116 4.87 -2.00 -4.89
CA LEU A 116 4.43 -2.02 -3.52
C LEU A 116 2.92 -2.22 -3.49
N PHE A 117 2.48 -3.28 -2.85
CA PHE A 117 1.07 -3.50 -2.54
C PHE A 117 0.80 -3.28 -1.06
N VAL A 118 -0.28 -2.55 -0.79
CA VAL A 118 -0.91 -2.47 0.53
C VAL A 118 -2.22 -3.24 0.46
N ALA A 119 -2.37 -4.21 1.36
CA ALA A 119 -3.53 -5.09 1.42
C ALA A 119 -4.30 -4.87 2.72
N LEU A 120 -5.59 -4.58 2.62
CA LEU A 120 -6.49 -4.41 3.74
C LEU A 120 -7.58 -5.48 3.72
N ARG A 121 -7.81 -6.12 4.88
CA ARG A 121 -8.89 -7.10 5.02
C ARG A 121 -10.25 -6.42 4.86
N VAL A 122 -11.08 -6.93 3.96
CA VAL A 122 -12.45 -6.44 3.77
C VAL A 122 -13.38 -7.20 4.71
N GLY A 123 -14.05 -6.49 5.60
CA GLY A 123 -15.04 -7.08 6.52
C GLY A 123 -16.34 -7.53 5.85
N ARG A 124 -16.60 -7.05 4.62
CA ARG A 124 -17.68 -7.48 3.71
C ARG A 124 -17.21 -7.26 2.28
N PRO A 125 -17.53 -8.15 1.31
CA PRO A 125 -17.20 -7.91 -0.08
C PRO A 125 -17.87 -6.61 -0.56
N GLY A 126 -17.06 -5.57 -0.71
CA GLY A 126 -17.46 -4.30 -1.29
C GLY A 126 -17.38 -4.38 -2.81
N ARG A 127 -18.24 -3.61 -3.47
CA ARG A 127 -18.34 -3.50 -4.92
C ARG A 127 -16.97 -3.16 -5.53
N VAL A 128 -16.48 -3.98 -6.43
CA VAL A 128 -15.26 -3.72 -7.21
C VAL A 128 -15.46 -2.42 -7.99
N LEU A 129 -14.73 -1.38 -7.63
CA LEU A 129 -14.68 -0.15 -8.40
C LEU A 129 -13.61 -0.31 -9.48
N GLN A 130 -14.05 -0.33 -10.74
CA GLN A 130 -13.16 -0.32 -11.89
C GLN A 130 -12.32 0.96 -11.89
N ALA A 131 -11.03 0.82 -12.19
CA ALA A 131 -10.09 1.92 -12.24
C ALA A 131 -10.42 2.86 -13.41
N GLU A 132 -10.94 4.04 -13.10
CA GLU A 132 -10.87 5.18 -13.99
C GLU A 132 -9.72 6.09 -13.54
N THR A 133 -8.97 6.57 -14.50
CA THR A 133 -7.76 7.39 -14.29
C THR A 133 -8.10 8.69 -13.55
N PRO A 134 -7.37 9.08 -12.49
CA PRO A 134 -7.54 10.41 -11.91
C PRO A 134 -7.03 11.47 -12.88
N SER A 135 -7.80 12.51 -13.13
CA SER A 135 -7.39 13.66 -13.95
C SER A 135 -6.25 14.42 -13.28
N ALA A 136 -5.22 14.74 -14.06
CA ALA A 136 -4.05 15.51 -13.64
C ALA A 136 -4.41 17.00 -13.50
N GLY A 137 -4.91 17.40 -12.32
CA GLY A 137 -5.02 18.80 -11.89
C GLY A 137 -4.27 19.02 -10.58
N PRO A 138 -3.97 20.29 -10.20
CA PRO A 138 -3.37 20.57 -8.91
C PRO A 138 -4.28 20.04 -7.80
N ARG A 139 -3.76 19.08 -7.00
CA ARG A 139 -4.52 18.49 -5.90
C ARG A 139 -4.56 19.47 -4.72
N PRO A 140 -5.72 19.68 -4.09
CA PRO A 140 -5.79 20.47 -2.87
C PRO A 140 -4.91 19.84 -1.79
N GLU A 141 -4.11 20.68 -1.11
CA GLU A 141 -3.26 20.23 -0.01
C GLU A 141 -4.10 19.66 1.14
N LEU A 142 -3.56 18.61 1.76
CA LEU A 142 -4.15 18.07 2.99
C LEU A 142 -3.95 19.08 4.12
N SER A 143 -4.98 19.29 4.93
CA SER A 143 -4.83 20.04 6.18
C SER A 143 -3.96 19.27 7.18
N ALA A 144 -3.35 19.97 8.15
CA ALA A 144 -2.53 19.34 9.18
C ALA A 144 -3.24 18.14 9.87
N ARG A 145 -4.54 18.29 10.17
CA ARG A 145 -5.33 17.22 10.77
C ARG A 145 -5.58 16.04 9.84
N GLU A 146 -5.76 16.28 8.56
CA GLU A 146 -5.87 15.21 7.56
C GLU A 146 -4.54 14.47 7.42
N VAL A 147 -3.41 15.19 7.44
CA VAL A 147 -2.07 14.60 7.44
C VAL A 147 -1.85 13.71 8.67
N ASP A 148 -2.19 14.19 9.88
CA ASP A 148 -2.06 13.40 11.11
C ASP A 148 -2.88 12.10 11.02
N VAL A 149 -4.13 12.18 10.58
CA VAL A 149 -4.99 11.01 10.39
C VAL A 149 -4.40 10.05 9.37
N VAL A 150 -3.95 10.55 8.21
CA VAL A 150 -3.40 9.71 7.15
C VAL A 150 -2.10 9.04 7.58
N LYS A 151 -1.22 9.72 8.33
CA LYS A 151 0.00 9.12 8.89
C LYS A 151 -0.31 7.93 9.80
N LEU A 152 -1.26 8.07 10.72
CA LEU A 152 -1.63 6.98 11.62
C LEU A 152 -2.29 5.82 10.86
N LEU A 153 -3.11 6.12 9.83
CA LEU A 153 -3.67 5.11 8.95
C LEU A 153 -2.56 4.37 8.18
N ALA A 154 -1.52 5.07 7.73
CA ALA A 154 -0.38 4.48 7.03
C ALA A 154 0.45 3.58 7.95
N LEU A 155 0.54 3.91 9.24
CA LEU A 155 1.13 3.05 10.27
C LEU A 155 0.25 1.84 10.64
N GLY A 156 -0.99 1.78 10.12
CA GLY A 156 -1.90 0.66 10.31
C GLY A 156 -2.85 0.79 11.50
N TYR A 157 -2.96 1.97 12.09
CA TYR A 157 -3.95 2.22 13.14
C TYR A 157 -5.38 2.11 12.58
N SER A 158 -6.26 1.47 13.32
CA SER A 158 -7.69 1.45 13.02
C SER A 158 -8.33 2.83 13.29
N GLY A 159 -9.52 3.07 12.76
CA GLY A 159 -10.22 4.34 13.02
C GLY A 159 -10.43 4.67 14.51
N PRO A 160 -10.86 3.71 15.37
CA PRO A 160 -10.93 3.92 16.81
C PRO A 160 -9.58 4.25 17.45
N GLU A 161 -8.50 3.54 17.09
CA GLU A 161 -7.15 3.81 17.61
C GLU A 161 -6.63 5.19 17.19
N VAL A 162 -6.91 5.62 15.94
CA VAL A 162 -6.61 6.99 15.48
C VAL A 162 -7.38 8.03 16.29
N ALA A 163 -8.64 7.75 16.61
CA ALA A 163 -9.48 8.64 17.42
C ALA A 163 -8.91 8.81 18.82
N GLU A 164 -8.46 7.72 19.43
CA GLU A 164 -7.82 7.71 20.76
C GLU A 164 -6.49 8.48 20.73
N GLU A 165 -5.61 8.17 19.78
CA GLU A 165 -4.29 8.80 19.63
C GLU A 165 -4.40 10.32 19.44
N LEU A 166 -5.30 10.76 18.56
CA LEU A 166 -5.51 12.18 18.27
C LEU A 166 -6.47 12.90 19.24
N ARG A 167 -7.06 12.17 20.18
CA ARG A 167 -8.04 12.67 21.14
C ARG A 167 -9.23 13.36 20.48
N ILE A 168 -9.79 12.73 19.44
CA ILE A 168 -10.96 13.21 18.69
C ILE A 168 -12.01 12.12 18.58
N ALA A 169 -13.25 12.48 18.25
CA ALA A 169 -14.31 11.50 18.04
C ALA A 169 -14.03 10.62 16.82
N HIS A 170 -14.41 9.34 16.88
CA HIS A 170 -14.25 8.40 15.74
C HIS A 170 -14.96 8.90 14.47
N ASN A 171 -16.11 9.56 14.60
CA ASN A 171 -16.79 10.17 13.44
C ASN A 171 -15.97 11.31 12.82
N THR A 172 -15.17 12.03 13.61
CA THR A 172 -14.25 13.06 13.13
C THR A 172 -13.12 12.42 12.30
N VAL A 173 -12.56 11.30 12.76
CA VAL A 173 -11.56 10.52 11.98
C VAL A 173 -12.15 10.10 10.64
N ARG A 174 -13.39 9.58 10.62
CA ARG A 174 -14.08 9.21 9.37
C ARG A 174 -14.23 10.40 8.43
N THR A 175 -14.56 11.56 8.97
CA THR A 175 -14.69 12.79 8.17
C THR A 175 -13.33 13.21 7.58
N HIS A 176 -12.27 13.26 8.38
CA HIS A 176 -10.93 13.59 7.88
C HIS A 176 -10.44 12.58 6.85
N THR A 177 -10.65 11.28 7.07
CA THR A 177 -10.30 10.24 6.10
C THR A 177 -11.02 10.45 4.77
N ARG A 178 -12.33 10.72 4.80
CA ARG A 178 -13.12 10.98 3.59
C ARG A 178 -12.65 12.24 2.87
N ASN A 179 -12.38 13.31 3.61
CA ASN A 179 -11.88 14.57 3.03
C ASN A 179 -10.49 14.37 2.40
N ALA A 180 -9.58 13.65 3.08
CA ALA A 180 -8.28 13.28 2.54
C ALA A 180 -8.43 12.47 1.25
N MET A 181 -9.32 11.46 1.23
CA MET A 181 -9.62 10.68 0.02
C MET A 181 -10.14 11.57 -1.12
N THR A 182 -11.04 12.50 -0.84
CA THR A 182 -11.56 13.43 -1.84
C THR A 182 -10.45 14.32 -2.41
N LYS A 183 -9.59 14.87 -1.55
CA LYS A 183 -8.49 15.76 -1.94
C LYS A 183 -7.39 15.05 -2.73
N THR A 184 -7.06 13.82 -2.34
CA THR A 184 -6.03 13.00 -3.01
C THR A 184 -6.56 12.28 -4.25
N GLY A 185 -7.88 12.19 -4.41
CA GLY A 185 -8.51 11.35 -5.42
C GLY A 185 -8.47 9.86 -5.10
N ALA A 186 -8.11 9.49 -3.86
CA ALA A 186 -8.11 8.11 -3.42
C ALA A 186 -9.54 7.58 -3.35
N ARG A 187 -9.78 6.39 -3.92
CA ARG A 187 -11.09 5.74 -3.98
C ARG A 187 -11.31 4.76 -2.83
N SER A 188 -10.24 4.41 -2.14
CA SER A 188 -10.29 3.52 -0.99
C SER A 188 -9.26 3.92 0.06
N ARG A 189 -9.43 3.40 1.28
CA ARG A 189 -8.45 3.58 2.35
C ARG A 189 -7.10 2.95 1.98
N ALA A 190 -7.10 1.78 1.34
CA ALA A 190 -5.87 1.13 0.89
C ALA A 190 -5.12 2.01 -0.10
N GLN A 191 -5.82 2.62 -1.05
CA GLN A 191 -5.23 3.56 -1.99
C GLN A 191 -4.69 4.81 -1.30
N LEU A 192 -5.42 5.39 -0.36
CA LEU A 192 -4.96 6.55 0.41
C LEU A 192 -3.65 6.26 1.14
N VAL A 193 -3.57 5.09 1.80
CA VAL A 193 -2.36 4.63 2.49
C VAL A 193 -1.21 4.41 1.51
N ALA A 194 -1.45 3.72 0.39
CA ALA A 194 -0.42 3.46 -0.62
C ALA A 194 0.13 4.76 -1.23
N MET A 195 -0.76 5.74 -1.52
CA MET A 195 -0.37 7.07 -2.00
C MET A 195 0.50 7.80 -0.99
N SER A 196 0.13 7.78 0.28
CA SER A 196 0.88 8.45 1.35
C SER A 196 2.26 7.85 1.55
N LEU A 197 2.38 6.53 1.45
CA LEU A 197 3.67 5.85 1.53
C LEU A 197 4.56 6.17 0.33
N ALA A 198 3.99 6.21 -0.88
CA ALA A 198 4.70 6.58 -2.09
C ALA A 198 5.17 8.05 -2.06
N GLU A 199 4.34 8.97 -1.57
CA GLU A 199 4.73 10.37 -1.40
C GLU A 199 5.85 10.53 -0.36
N CYS A 200 5.86 9.73 0.72
CA CYS A 200 6.97 9.68 1.66
C CYS A 200 8.28 9.17 1.03
N LEU A 201 8.21 8.35 -0.01
CA LEU A 201 9.37 7.89 -0.78
C LEU A 201 9.89 8.96 -1.76
N TYR A 202 9.03 9.91 -2.14
CA TYR A 202 9.30 10.98 -3.10
C TYR A 202 9.48 12.36 -2.47
N TRP A 203 9.55 12.47 -1.14
CA TRP A 203 9.76 13.77 -0.52
C TRP A 203 11.14 14.31 -0.91
N PRO A 204 11.24 15.29 -1.81
CA PRO A 204 12.48 16.03 -1.97
C PRO A 204 12.69 16.81 -0.69
N ASP A 205 13.93 16.81 -0.21
CA ASP A 205 14.43 17.53 0.95
C ASP A 205 13.61 18.76 1.34
N PRO A 206 13.15 18.88 2.59
CA PRO A 206 12.56 20.10 3.10
C PRO A 206 13.62 21.08 3.62
N PHE A 207 14.90 21.01 3.12
CA PHE A 207 15.88 22.06 3.40
C PHE A 207 16.97 22.14 2.32
#